data_2fad4cdfb9aa121777491bb603dc2513
#
_entry.id   2fad4cdfb9aa121777491bb603dc2513
#
_cell.length_a   1.000
_cell.length_b   1.000
_cell.length_c   1.000
_cell.angle_alpha   90.00
_cell.angle_beta   90.00
_cell.angle_gamma   90.00
#
_symmetry.space_group_name_H-M   'P 1'
#
loop_
_entity.id
_entity.type
_entity.pdbx_description
1 polymer ?
#
loop_
_entity_poly.entity_id
_entity_poly.type
_entity_poly.pdbx_seq_one_letter_code
_entity_poly.pdbx_strand_id
1 'polypeptide(L)'
;IVGLSNLLLKTSDIWEMIELAKRGKLENIDLQIQDITTAPLEGLPLHATASNFGKVRGAVSQEDTALGILNMVLQCIGKSAILSALNTPIRDFVLIGNLTQLPQCKEVFPVLEKMFGVRFLIPKYAEYRTAVGAALAFILGRPVSEVREE
;
A
#
# COMPACT_ATOMS: atom_id res chain seq x y z
N ILE A 1 -2.04 -4.63 -9.99
CA ILE A 1 -2.61 -5.70 -9.14
C ILE A 1 -3.26 -6.75 -10.04
N VAL A 2 -4.31 -6.44 -10.81
CA VAL A 2 -5.09 -7.40 -11.62
C VAL A 2 -4.21 -8.27 -12.53
N GLY A 3 -3.21 -7.68 -13.22
CA GLY A 3 -2.28 -8.46 -14.06
C GLY A 3 -1.46 -9.48 -13.29
N LEU A 4 -0.96 -9.13 -12.09
CA LEU A 4 -0.25 -10.06 -11.21
C LEU A 4 -1.19 -11.14 -10.66
N SER A 5 -2.40 -10.76 -10.29
CA SER A 5 -3.43 -11.70 -9.83
C SER A 5 -3.75 -12.73 -10.92
N ASN A 6 -3.98 -12.28 -12.15
CA ASN A 6 -4.24 -13.19 -13.27
C ASN A 6 -3.05 -14.12 -13.55
N LEU A 7 -1.83 -13.59 -13.50
CA LEU A 7 -0.62 -14.37 -13.75
C LEU A 7 -0.39 -15.46 -12.69
N LEU A 8 -0.50 -15.10 -11.41
CA LEU A 8 -0.11 -15.95 -10.29
C LEU A 8 -1.26 -16.72 -9.64
N LEU A 9 -2.47 -16.14 -9.62
CA LEU A 9 -3.65 -16.72 -8.97
C LEU A 9 -4.69 -17.24 -9.97
N LYS A 10 -4.50 -16.96 -11.28
CA LYS A 10 -5.43 -17.32 -12.36
C LYS A 10 -6.82 -16.67 -12.20
N THR A 11 -6.89 -15.56 -11.50
CA THR A 11 -8.11 -14.75 -11.39
C THR A 11 -7.83 -13.29 -11.74
N SER A 12 -8.79 -12.66 -12.42
CA SER A 12 -8.82 -11.22 -12.70
C SER A 12 -9.80 -10.47 -11.79
N ASP A 13 -10.50 -11.20 -10.92
CA ASP A 13 -11.44 -10.62 -9.97
C ASP A 13 -10.70 -10.13 -8.73
N ILE A 14 -10.71 -8.82 -8.54
CA ILE A 14 -10.06 -8.18 -7.38
C ILE A 14 -10.75 -8.57 -6.06
N TRP A 15 -12.03 -8.83 -6.06
CA TRP A 15 -12.77 -9.22 -4.87
C TRP A 15 -12.40 -10.62 -4.41
N GLU A 16 -12.27 -11.55 -5.37
CA GLU A 16 -11.76 -12.90 -5.09
C GLU A 16 -10.34 -12.84 -4.51
N MET A 17 -9.47 -12.02 -5.09
CA MET A 17 -8.12 -11.80 -4.58
C MET A 17 -8.12 -11.24 -3.15
N ILE A 18 -9.01 -10.30 -2.83
CA ILE A 18 -9.15 -9.74 -1.47
C ILE A 18 -9.60 -10.83 -0.49
N GLU A 19 -10.56 -11.67 -0.87
CA GLU A 19 -11.04 -12.77 -0.01
C GLU A 19 -9.96 -13.83 0.23
N LEU A 20 -9.14 -14.14 -0.77
CA LEU A 20 -7.95 -14.98 -0.59
C LEU A 20 -6.98 -14.32 0.40
N ALA A 21 -6.63 -13.07 0.18
CA ALA A 21 -5.66 -12.34 1.01
C ALA A 21 -6.04 -12.25 2.49
N LYS A 22 -7.34 -12.22 2.82
CA LYS A 22 -7.81 -12.23 4.22
C LYS A 22 -7.38 -13.48 5.00
N ARG A 23 -7.11 -14.58 4.31
CA ARG A 23 -6.70 -15.85 4.91
C ARG A 23 -5.20 -16.10 4.80
N GLY A 24 -4.48 -15.25 4.06
CA GLY A 24 -3.04 -15.34 3.85
C GLY A 24 -2.22 -14.91 5.06
N LYS A 25 -0.96 -15.32 5.08
CA LYS A 25 0.03 -14.94 6.10
C LYS A 25 1.30 -14.46 5.43
N LEU A 26 1.69 -13.21 5.70
CA LEU A 26 2.91 -12.63 5.14
C LEU A 26 4.18 -13.36 5.60
N GLU A 27 4.17 -13.91 6.79
CA GLU A 27 5.30 -14.67 7.34
C GLU A 27 5.68 -15.92 6.53
N ASN A 28 4.76 -16.42 5.68
CA ASN A 28 5.01 -17.57 4.82
C ASN A 28 5.68 -17.18 3.49
N ILE A 29 5.55 -15.94 3.07
CA ILE A 29 5.94 -15.48 1.73
C ILE A 29 6.98 -14.36 1.75
N ASP A 30 6.84 -13.40 2.66
CA ASP A 30 7.77 -12.27 2.80
C ASP A 30 8.88 -12.59 3.81
N LEU A 31 10.10 -12.17 3.49
CA LEU A 31 11.16 -12.13 4.48
C LEU A 31 10.91 -10.92 5.38
N GLN A 32 10.75 -11.15 6.67
CA GLN A 32 10.48 -10.13 7.67
C GLN A 32 11.72 -9.84 8.52
N ILE A 33 11.72 -8.74 9.26
CA ILE A 33 12.83 -8.36 10.13
C ILE A 33 13.11 -9.44 11.17
N GLN A 34 12.07 -10.07 11.73
CA GLN A 34 12.22 -11.20 12.68
C GLN A 34 12.93 -12.42 12.11
N ASP A 35 13.00 -12.57 10.80
CA ASP A 35 13.73 -13.67 10.15
C ASP A 35 15.24 -13.38 10.02
N ILE A 36 15.62 -12.09 10.19
CA ILE A 36 16.99 -11.61 10.02
C ILE A 36 17.65 -11.38 11.38
N THR A 37 16.87 -10.89 12.36
CA THR A 37 17.38 -10.59 13.70
C THR A 37 16.36 -10.98 14.79
N THR A 38 16.88 -11.47 15.91
CA THR A 38 16.09 -11.72 17.12
C THR A 38 16.10 -10.52 18.08
N ALA A 39 17.03 -9.58 17.87
CA ALA A 39 17.13 -8.38 18.68
C ALA A 39 16.17 -7.30 18.17
N PRO A 40 15.34 -6.70 19.05
CA PRO A 40 14.52 -5.57 18.67
C PRO A 40 15.39 -4.39 18.14
N LEU A 41 14.98 -3.81 17.02
CA LEU A 41 15.59 -2.60 16.49
C LEU A 41 14.65 -1.42 16.74
N GLU A 42 15.20 -0.32 17.28
CA GLU A 42 14.40 0.85 17.59
C GLU A 42 13.73 1.39 16.31
N GLY A 43 12.43 1.66 16.38
CA GLY A 43 11.65 2.18 15.25
C GLY A 43 11.33 1.16 14.16
N LEU A 44 11.84 -0.08 14.22
CA LEU A 44 11.64 -1.11 13.19
C LEU A 44 10.86 -2.30 13.75
N PRO A 45 9.58 -2.45 13.40
CA PRO A 45 8.78 -3.59 13.87
C PRO A 45 9.33 -4.92 13.33
N LEU A 46 9.36 -5.96 14.18
CA LEU A 46 9.86 -7.28 13.79
C LEU A 46 9.08 -7.93 12.65
N HIS A 47 7.78 -7.64 12.53
CA HIS A 47 6.92 -8.12 11.43
C HIS A 47 7.00 -7.26 10.16
N ALA A 48 7.81 -6.19 10.15
CA ALA A 48 7.99 -5.39 8.94
C ALA A 48 8.67 -6.21 7.84
N THR A 49 8.16 -6.06 6.61
CA THR A 49 8.72 -6.74 5.43
C THR A 49 10.09 -6.14 5.07
N ALA A 50 11.12 -6.97 5.12
CA ALA A 50 12.46 -6.66 4.61
C ALA A 50 12.57 -6.93 3.11
N SER A 51 11.96 -8.03 2.63
CA SER A 51 11.92 -8.38 1.20
C SER A 51 10.59 -9.03 0.84
N ASN A 52 9.86 -8.39 -0.06
CA ASN A 52 8.63 -8.97 -0.59
C ASN A 52 8.95 -10.27 -1.33
N PHE A 53 8.15 -11.30 -1.09
CA PHE A 53 8.34 -12.64 -1.64
C PHE A 53 9.70 -13.28 -1.29
N GLY A 54 10.43 -12.75 -0.31
CA GLY A 54 11.79 -13.16 0.01
C GLY A 54 11.93 -14.58 0.58
N LYS A 55 10.82 -15.19 1.06
CA LYS A 55 10.81 -16.57 1.58
C LYS A 55 10.41 -17.63 0.56
N VAL A 56 9.97 -17.25 -0.63
CA VAL A 56 9.50 -18.20 -1.64
C VAL A 56 10.65 -19.12 -2.07
N ARG A 57 10.52 -20.43 -1.82
CA ARG A 57 11.47 -21.46 -2.21
C ARG A 57 10.81 -22.63 -2.97
N GLY A 58 9.49 -22.59 -3.14
CA GLY A 58 8.70 -23.63 -3.78
C GLY A 58 7.25 -23.20 -3.92
N ALA A 59 6.31 -24.14 -3.86
CA ALA A 59 4.89 -23.84 -3.92
C ALA A 59 4.44 -23.03 -2.68
N VAL A 60 3.66 -21.99 -2.92
CA VAL A 60 3.06 -21.14 -1.89
C VAL A 60 1.54 -21.18 -2.08
N SER A 61 0.77 -21.02 -1.00
CA SER A 61 -0.68 -20.98 -1.09
C SER A 61 -1.18 -19.78 -1.91
N GLN A 62 -2.37 -19.90 -2.48
CA GLN A 62 -2.99 -18.77 -3.19
C GLN A 62 -3.30 -17.62 -2.23
N GLU A 63 -3.67 -17.93 -1.00
CA GLU A 63 -3.96 -17.00 0.07
C GLU A 63 -2.73 -16.15 0.41
N ASP A 64 -1.60 -16.79 0.66
CA ASP A 64 -0.33 -16.09 0.96
C ASP A 64 0.14 -15.27 -0.24
N THR A 65 0.03 -15.82 -1.45
CA THR A 65 0.39 -15.13 -2.68
C THR A 65 -0.48 -13.88 -2.89
N ALA A 66 -1.79 -13.97 -2.68
CA ALA A 66 -2.70 -12.83 -2.79
C ALA A 66 -2.32 -11.73 -1.79
N LEU A 67 -2.09 -12.10 -0.53
CA LEU A 67 -1.69 -11.13 0.50
C LEU A 67 -0.32 -10.51 0.19
N GLY A 68 0.65 -11.30 -0.26
CA GLY A 68 1.98 -10.83 -0.65
C GLY A 68 1.93 -9.81 -1.80
N ILE A 69 1.10 -10.03 -2.83
CA ILE A 69 0.91 -9.07 -3.93
C ILE A 69 0.34 -7.76 -3.40
N LEU A 70 -0.72 -7.80 -2.58
CA LEU A 70 -1.35 -6.59 -2.02
C LEU A 70 -0.37 -5.83 -1.13
N ASN A 71 0.34 -6.54 -0.24
CA ASN A 71 1.36 -5.95 0.62
C ASN A 71 2.46 -5.26 -0.19
N MET A 72 3.01 -5.93 -1.20
CA MET A 72 4.06 -5.39 -2.06
C MET A 72 3.60 -4.10 -2.74
N VAL A 73 2.41 -4.08 -3.35
CA VAL A 73 1.90 -2.90 -4.06
C VAL A 73 1.67 -1.74 -3.11
N LEU A 74 1.03 -1.97 -1.96
CA LEU A 74 0.77 -0.92 -0.98
C LEU A 74 2.07 -0.38 -0.38
N GLN A 75 3.05 -1.23 -0.09
CA GLN A 75 4.36 -0.79 0.36
C GLN A 75 5.11 0.03 -0.71
N CYS A 76 5.03 -0.36 -1.99
CA CYS A 76 5.61 0.43 -3.08
C CYS A 76 4.98 1.82 -3.15
N ILE A 77 3.65 1.93 -3.05
CA ILE A 77 2.94 3.21 -3.03
C ILE A 77 3.40 4.07 -1.85
N GLY A 78 3.36 3.52 -0.64
CA GLY A 78 3.74 4.26 0.57
C GLY A 78 5.20 4.70 0.56
N LYS A 79 6.13 3.80 0.23
CA LYS A 79 7.55 4.12 0.15
C LYS A 79 7.87 5.12 -0.96
N SER A 80 7.21 5.04 -2.12
CA SER A 80 7.38 6.02 -3.19
C SER A 80 6.91 7.42 -2.77
N ALA A 81 5.78 7.52 -2.07
CA ALA A 81 5.30 8.78 -1.52
C ALA A 81 6.30 9.37 -0.52
N ILE A 82 6.79 8.56 0.43
CA ILE A 82 7.79 8.98 1.42
C ILE A 82 9.07 9.47 0.74
N LEU A 83 9.60 8.69 -0.20
CA LEU A 83 10.84 9.03 -0.90
C LEU A 83 10.71 10.29 -1.76
N SER A 84 9.54 10.53 -2.37
CA SER A 84 9.29 11.75 -3.17
C SER A 84 9.33 13.02 -2.32
N ALA A 85 9.07 12.92 -1.01
CA ALA A 85 9.05 14.04 -0.08
C ALA A 85 10.25 14.07 0.88
N LEU A 86 11.27 13.23 0.68
CA LEU A 86 12.37 13.01 1.63
C LEU A 86 13.09 14.30 2.04
N ASN A 87 13.29 15.23 1.09
CA ASN A 87 13.98 16.50 1.31
C ASN A 87 13.03 17.68 1.55
N THR A 88 11.79 17.41 1.93
CA THR A 88 10.77 18.42 2.21
C THR A 88 10.26 18.29 3.65
N PRO A 89 9.59 19.30 4.20
CA PRO A 89 8.93 19.21 5.50
C PRO A 89 7.63 18.40 5.47
N ILE A 90 7.21 17.87 4.30
CA ILE A 90 5.96 17.13 4.14
C ILE A 90 6.03 15.81 4.93
N ARG A 91 5.02 15.59 5.77
CA ARG A 91 4.86 14.37 6.57
C ARG A 91 3.46 13.76 6.44
N ASP A 92 2.54 14.47 5.81
CA ASP A 92 1.15 14.05 5.61
C ASP A 92 0.93 13.70 4.14
N PHE A 93 0.49 12.48 3.89
CA PHE A 93 0.20 11.96 2.56
C PHE A 93 -1.28 11.62 2.46
N VAL A 94 -1.98 12.21 1.50
CA VAL A 94 -3.39 11.91 1.26
C VAL A 94 -3.49 10.83 0.20
N LEU A 95 -4.08 9.69 0.56
CA LEU A 95 -4.30 8.56 -0.34
C LEU A 95 -5.69 8.67 -0.96
N ILE A 96 -5.74 8.65 -2.29
CA ILE A 96 -6.99 8.68 -3.07
C ILE A 96 -6.99 7.58 -4.13
N GLY A 97 -8.18 7.28 -4.66
CA GLY A 97 -8.36 6.26 -5.69
C GLY A 97 -8.84 4.91 -5.13
N ASN A 98 -9.16 3.99 -6.03
CA ASN A 98 -9.84 2.72 -5.68
C ASN A 98 -9.03 1.82 -4.74
N LEU A 99 -7.71 1.87 -4.76
CA LEU A 99 -6.87 1.05 -3.88
C LEU A 99 -7.05 1.38 -2.39
N THR A 100 -7.56 2.57 -2.07
CA THR A 100 -7.85 2.95 -0.68
C THR A 100 -8.98 2.13 -0.05
N GLN A 101 -9.77 1.41 -0.85
CA GLN A 101 -10.81 0.51 -0.38
C GLN A 101 -10.27 -0.86 0.09
N LEU A 102 -9.00 -1.17 -0.19
CA LEU A 102 -8.38 -2.42 0.24
C LEU A 102 -8.28 -2.47 1.77
N PRO A 103 -8.79 -3.53 2.44
CA PRO A 103 -8.66 -3.68 3.88
C PRO A 103 -7.22 -3.63 4.36
N GLN A 104 -6.28 -4.13 3.56
CA GLN A 104 -4.84 -4.17 3.84
C GLN A 104 -4.20 -2.78 3.99
N CYS A 105 -4.84 -1.72 3.51
CA CYS A 105 -4.39 -0.36 3.77
C CYS A 105 -4.28 -0.06 5.28
N LYS A 106 -5.18 -0.63 6.09
CA LYS A 106 -5.20 -0.46 7.56
C LYS A 106 -4.08 -1.23 8.27
N GLU A 107 -3.41 -2.12 7.58
CA GLU A 107 -2.31 -2.93 8.10
C GLU A 107 -0.96 -2.38 7.64
N VAL A 108 -0.84 -2.06 6.35
CA VAL A 108 0.43 -1.66 5.74
C VAL A 108 0.82 -0.22 6.10
N PHE A 109 -0.08 0.75 5.95
CA PHE A 109 0.26 2.15 6.15
C PHE A 109 0.65 2.49 7.59
N PRO A 110 -0.01 1.99 8.66
CA PRO A 110 0.43 2.24 10.03
C PRO A 110 1.84 1.74 10.34
N VAL A 111 2.29 0.66 9.71
CA VAL A 111 3.67 0.18 9.84
C VAL A 111 4.64 1.20 9.24
N LEU A 112 4.34 1.71 8.04
CA LEU A 112 5.15 2.74 7.38
C LEU A 112 5.13 4.07 8.16
N GLU A 113 3.99 4.47 8.70
CA GLU A 113 3.86 5.66 9.56
C GLU A 113 4.82 5.60 10.76
N LYS A 114 4.81 4.45 11.45
CA LYS A 114 5.68 4.23 12.61
C LYS A 114 7.16 4.23 12.22
N MET A 115 7.51 3.61 11.09
CA MET A 115 8.90 3.49 10.65
C MET A 115 9.49 4.82 10.18
N PHE A 116 8.69 5.67 9.55
CA PHE A 116 9.18 6.87 8.85
C PHE A 116 8.72 8.19 9.49
N GLY A 117 7.92 8.15 10.55
CA GLY A 117 7.42 9.36 11.21
C GLY A 117 6.53 10.21 10.31
N VAL A 118 5.69 9.57 9.50
CA VAL A 118 4.75 10.20 8.56
C VAL A 118 3.31 9.82 8.88
N ARG A 119 2.33 10.42 8.19
CA ARG A 119 0.92 10.05 8.28
C ARG A 119 0.33 9.80 6.90
N PHE A 120 -0.48 8.75 6.78
CA PHE A 120 -1.26 8.45 5.59
C PHE A 120 -2.74 8.67 5.88
N LEU A 121 -3.33 9.63 5.22
CA LEU A 121 -4.72 10.06 5.41
C LEU A 121 -5.57 9.51 4.27
N ILE A 122 -6.57 8.69 4.60
CA ILE A 122 -7.57 8.21 3.65
C ILE A 122 -8.87 8.96 3.92
N PRO A 123 -9.23 10.00 3.13
CA PRO A 123 -10.43 10.78 3.35
C PRO A 123 -11.68 9.96 3.00
N LYS A 124 -12.82 10.35 3.58
CA LYS A 124 -14.11 9.77 3.21
C LYS A 124 -14.32 9.90 1.69
N TYR A 125 -14.78 8.82 1.04
CA TYR A 125 -14.96 8.75 -0.42
C TYR A 125 -13.67 8.99 -1.20
N ALA A 126 -12.55 8.47 -0.70
CA ALA A 126 -11.22 8.61 -1.32
C ALA A 126 -11.20 8.14 -2.79
N GLU A 127 -11.98 7.12 -3.11
CA GLU A 127 -12.12 6.54 -4.45
C GLU A 127 -12.70 7.51 -5.50
N TYR A 128 -13.52 8.48 -5.06
CA TYR A 128 -14.15 9.47 -5.94
C TYR A 128 -13.47 10.84 -5.94
N ARG A 129 -12.44 11.05 -5.11
CA ARG A 129 -11.82 12.39 -4.92
C ARG A 129 -11.29 13.01 -6.19
N THR A 130 -10.72 12.22 -7.10
CA THR A 130 -10.24 12.73 -8.39
C THR A 130 -11.39 13.27 -9.25
N ALA A 131 -12.49 12.52 -9.35
CA ALA A 131 -13.67 12.94 -10.11
C ALA A 131 -14.34 14.17 -9.47
N VAL A 132 -14.47 14.18 -8.14
CA VAL A 132 -15.00 15.32 -7.39
C VAL A 132 -14.13 16.56 -7.59
N GLY A 133 -12.81 16.41 -7.53
CA GLY A 133 -11.86 17.50 -7.76
C GLY A 133 -11.99 18.10 -9.16
N ALA A 134 -12.10 17.26 -10.19
CA ALA A 134 -12.30 17.70 -11.57
C ALA A 134 -13.64 18.46 -11.75
N ALA A 135 -14.72 17.94 -11.16
CA ALA A 135 -16.02 18.62 -11.21
C ALA A 135 -15.99 19.97 -10.49
N LEU A 136 -15.37 20.06 -9.33
CA LEU A 136 -15.21 21.30 -8.58
C LEU A 136 -14.37 22.32 -9.35
N ALA A 137 -13.26 21.91 -9.95
CA ALA A 137 -12.42 22.78 -10.78
C ALA A 137 -13.22 23.38 -11.95
N PHE A 138 -14.05 22.55 -12.61
CA PHE A 138 -14.93 23.00 -13.68
C PHE A 138 -15.99 24.01 -13.19
N ILE A 139 -16.69 23.71 -12.08
CA ILE A 139 -17.74 24.58 -11.52
C ILE A 139 -17.17 25.93 -11.06
N LEU A 140 -15.96 25.92 -10.47
CA LEU A 140 -15.31 27.12 -9.96
C LEU A 140 -14.58 27.93 -11.06
N GLY A 141 -14.58 27.45 -12.31
CA GLY A 141 -13.90 28.10 -13.43
C GLY A 141 -12.38 28.19 -13.24
N ARG A 142 -11.79 27.34 -12.40
CA ARG A 142 -10.34 27.29 -12.18
C ARG A 142 -9.73 26.27 -13.15
N PRO A 143 -8.82 26.65 -14.06
CA PRO A 143 -8.10 25.69 -14.87
C PRO A 143 -7.26 24.79 -13.95
N VAL A 144 -7.22 23.48 -14.26
CA VAL A 144 -6.48 22.46 -13.48
C VAL A 144 -4.98 22.79 -13.36
N SER A 145 -4.45 23.65 -14.25
CA SER A 145 -3.07 24.13 -14.26
C SER A 145 -2.74 25.15 -13.16
N GLU A 146 -3.74 25.87 -12.62
CA GLU A 146 -3.52 26.94 -11.63
C GLU A 146 -3.52 26.46 -10.17
N VAL A 147 -3.79 25.17 -9.91
CA VAL A 147 -3.81 24.59 -8.56
C VAL A 147 -2.39 24.22 -8.05
N ARG A 148 -1.34 24.55 -8.82
CA ARG A 148 0.04 24.10 -8.51
C ARG A 148 0.94 25.10 -7.79
N GLU A 149 0.47 26.31 -7.46
CA GLU A 149 1.35 27.37 -6.92
C GLU A 149 0.76 28.09 -5.69
N GLU A 150 0.32 27.33 -4.66
CA GLU A 150 0.21 27.90 -3.30
C GLU A 150 0.76 26.93 -2.26
#